data_f502330e1301743bb6766b955522b083
#
_entry.id   f502330e1301743bb6766b955522b083
#
_cell.length_a   1.000
_cell.length_b   1.000
_cell.length_c   1.000
_cell.angle_alpha   90.00
_cell.angle_beta   90.00
_cell.angle_gamma   90.00
#
_symmetry.space_group_name_H-M   'P 1'
#
loop_
_entity.id
_entity.type
_entity.pdbx_description
1 polymer ?
#
loop_
_entity_poly.entity_id
_entity_poly.type
_entity_poly.pdbx_seq_one_letter_code
_entity_poly.pdbx_strand_id
1 'polypeptide(L)'
;SDLKPASGSAGLLAKARGDYRRILSALYGEGRYGGTISIKVDGREANDIPVDADIPDNAKIDISVDPGPQFLFSRTAISNIAPPPVDKRDKVQSPEEAGFAPGQVARSGTILKAERLAVEAWRQQGYAKAKVTGEDIVADHDGNTLAADVSLDPGRKAHYGPVSVVGTARMDPQFVAWMTGLKPGQEYDPDDIEKAKKRLGRMEVFRAMNFEEAEKIEADGSLPMTLNVQERKPRRFGFGAEYSTLDGFGVTGYWMHRNLFGRGERLRFDAKVSGVGGSQDNSFDPANFTYTLGTSFTKPGVYTPDTDFVAALDAKREVLDAY
;
A
#
# COMPACT_ATOMS: atom_id res chain seq x y z
N SER A 1 9.98 -15.52 2.41
CA SER A 1 10.67 -15.08 1.18
C SER A 1 11.39 -16.29 0.59
N ASP A 2 10.88 -16.75 -0.57
CA ASP A 2 11.46 -17.89 -1.30
C ASP A 2 12.79 -17.45 -1.93
N LEU A 3 13.85 -17.51 -1.13
CA LEU A 3 15.20 -17.35 -1.64
C LEU A 3 15.55 -18.66 -2.36
N LYS A 4 15.70 -18.59 -3.68
CA LYS A 4 16.27 -19.72 -4.45
C LYS A 4 17.58 -20.16 -3.77
N PRO A 5 17.80 -21.47 -3.60
CA PRO A 5 19.05 -21.96 -3.03
C PRO A 5 20.23 -21.45 -3.86
N ALA A 6 21.34 -21.15 -3.19
CA ALA A 6 22.58 -20.78 -3.86
C ALA A 6 23.01 -21.93 -4.78
N SER A 7 23.26 -21.65 -6.05
CA SER A 7 23.70 -22.66 -7.02
C SER A 7 25.22 -22.56 -7.20
N GLY A 8 25.95 -23.59 -6.73
CA GLY A 8 27.41 -23.72 -6.84
C GLY A 8 28.19 -22.73 -5.98
N SER A 9 29.53 -22.79 -6.06
CA SER A 9 30.48 -21.98 -5.28
C SER A 9 30.26 -20.49 -5.41
N ALA A 10 30.08 -19.98 -6.64
CA ALA A 10 29.84 -18.55 -6.90
C ALA A 10 28.51 -18.06 -6.28
N GLY A 11 27.46 -18.87 -6.34
CA GLY A 11 26.16 -18.55 -5.72
C GLY A 11 26.24 -18.50 -4.19
N LEU A 12 27.00 -19.40 -3.58
CA LEU A 12 27.23 -19.44 -2.13
C LEU A 12 27.96 -18.16 -1.67
N LEU A 13 29.05 -17.80 -2.35
CA LEU A 13 29.82 -16.58 -2.03
C LEU A 13 29.01 -15.31 -2.23
N ALA A 14 28.25 -15.23 -3.33
CA ALA A 14 27.37 -14.08 -3.57
C ALA A 14 26.33 -13.93 -2.46
N LYS A 15 25.77 -15.03 -1.96
CA LYS A 15 24.84 -15.04 -0.83
C LYS A 15 25.54 -14.61 0.46
N ALA A 16 26.68 -15.21 0.80
CA ALA A 16 27.46 -14.86 1.99
C ALA A 16 27.81 -13.38 2.01
N ARG A 17 28.29 -12.84 0.89
CA ARG A 17 28.57 -11.39 0.75
C ARG A 17 27.31 -10.52 0.83
N GLY A 18 26.20 -11.00 0.35
CA GLY A 18 24.89 -10.34 0.52
C GLY A 18 24.45 -10.30 1.98
N ASP A 19 24.79 -11.32 2.76
CA ASP A 19 24.43 -11.42 4.17
C ASP A 19 25.16 -10.39 5.05
N TYR A 20 26.40 -10.00 4.74
CA TYR A 20 27.08 -8.88 5.41
C TYR A 20 26.23 -7.61 5.39
N ARG A 21 25.74 -7.24 4.19
CA ARG A 21 24.93 -6.03 4.04
C ARG A 21 23.60 -6.14 4.77
N ARG A 22 22.97 -7.32 4.77
CA ARG A 22 21.72 -7.54 5.50
C ARG A 22 21.91 -7.44 7.02
N ILE A 23 22.95 -8.06 7.54
CA ILE A 23 23.28 -8.01 8.98
C ILE A 23 23.67 -6.59 9.37
N LEU A 24 24.50 -5.90 8.58
CA LEU A 24 24.87 -4.50 8.83
C LEU A 24 23.65 -3.58 8.85
N SER A 25 22.76 -3.75 7.87
CA SER A 25 21.49 -2.98 7.84
C SER A 25 20.62 -3.27 9.07
N ALA A 26 20.58 -4.51 9.56
CA ALA A 26 19.88 -4.86 10.78
C ALA A 26 20.51 -4.22 12.01
N LEU A 27 21.84 -4.20 12.12
CA LEU A 27 22.57 -3.53 13.20
C LEU A 27 22.26 -2.03 13.23
N TYR A 28 22.30 -1.37 12.07
CA TYR A 28 21.94 0.06 11.95
C TYR A 28 20.44 0.30 12.26
N GLY A 29 19.59 -0.65 11.93
CA GLY A 29 18.17 -0.65 12.33
C GLY A 29 17.97 -0.66 13.84
N GLU A 30 18.90 -1.27 14.59
CA GLU A 30 18.91 -1.30 16.06
C GLU A 30 19.76 -0.17 16.68
N GLY A 31 20.32 0.73 15.86
CA GLY A 31 21.17 1.83 16.31
C GLY A 31 22.57 1.38 16.74
N ARG A 32 23.13 0.36 16.11
CA ARG A 32 24.44 -0.22 16.42
C ARG A 32 25.39 -0.01 15.25
N TYR A 33 26.23 1.00 15.34
CA TYR A 33 27.12 1.41 14.25
C TYR A 33 28.57 0.95 14.43
N GLY A 34 28.92 0.40 15.61
CA GLY A 34 30.23 -0.14 15.95
C GLY A 34 30.33 -1.67 15.92
N GLY A 35 29.29 -2.36 15.42
CA GLY A 35 29.28 -3.82 15.37
C GLY A 35 30.24 -4.41 14.35
N THR A 36 30.75 -5.62 14.62
CA THR A 36 31.60 -6.38 13.70
C THR A 36 30.88 -7.64 13.23
N ILE A 37 31.09 -7.96 11.94
CA ILE A 37 30.48 -9.12 11.28
C ILE A 37 31.60 -9.94 10.65
N SER A 38 31.60 -11.25 10.92
CA SER A 38 32.48 -12.21 10.28
C SER A 38 31.64 -13.36 9.70
N ILE A 39 31.80 -13.62 8.40
CA ILE A 39 31.16 -14.74 7.72
C ILE A 39 32.26 -15.59 7.10
N LYS A 40 32.48 -16.78 7.66
CA LYS A 40 33.53 -17.70 7.20
C LYS A 40 32.93 -18.88 6.45
N VAL A 41 33.57 -19.24 5.35
CA VAL A 41 33.31 -20.45 4.58
C VAL A 41 34.53 -21.36 4.71
N ASP A 42 34.37 -22.50 5.36
CA ASP A 42 35.46 -23.42 5.74
C ASP A 42 36.64 -22.71 6.44
N GLY A 43 36.29 -21.81 7.39
CA GLY A 43 37.26 -21.09 8.19
C GLY A 43 37.90 -19.86 7.53
N ARG A 44 37.63 -19.61 6.23
CA ARG A 44 38.13 -18.45 5.48
C ARG A 44 37.06 -17.36 5.39
N GLU A 45 37.43 -16.10 5.59
CA GLU A 45 36.50 -14.97 5.48
C GLU A 45 35.90 -14.89 4.06
N ALA A 46 34.58 -14.85 3.94
CA ALA A 46 33.91 -14.91 2.63
C ALA A 46 34.26 -13.75 1.70
N ASN A 47 34.63 -12.59 2.27
CA ASN A 47 35.08 -11.44 1.48
C ASN A 47 36.48 -11.65 0.86
N ASP A 48 37.31 -12.51 1.45
CA ASP A 48 38.69 -12.77 1.02
C ASP A 48 38.77 -13.97 0.05
N ILE A 49 37.69 -14.71 -0.13
CA ILE A 49 37.64 -15.86 -1.04
C ILE A 49 37.43 -15.35 -2.47
N PRO A 50 38.31 -15.70 -3.46
CA PRO A 50 38.11 -15.35 -4.86
C PRO A 50 36.77 -15.88 -5.40
N VAL A 51 36.16 -15.15 -6.37
CA VAL A 51 34.82 -15.52 -6.92
C VAL A 51 34.88 -16.86 -7.70
N ASP A 52 36.05 -17.19 -8.25
CA ASP A 52 36.35 -18.39 -9.00
C ASP A 52 36.90 -19.54 -8.15
N ALA A 53 36.95 -19.36 -6.82
CA ALA A 53 37.39 -20.40 -5.92
C ALA A 53 36.42 -21.60 -5.95
N ASP A 54 37.00 -22.81 -5.98
CA ASP A 54 36.25 -24.05 -5.82
C ASP A 54 35.90 -24.23 -4.35
N ILE A 55 34.62 -24.27 -4.03
CA ILE A 55 34.07 -24.45 -2.70
C ILE A 55 33.30 -25.77 -2.68
N PRO A 56 33.61 -26.67 -1.73
CA PRO A 56 32.88 -27.93 -1.58
C PRO A 56 31.37 -27.72 -1.37
N ASP A 57 30.55 -28.60 -1.90
CA ASP A 57 29.10 -28.56 -1.76
C ASP A 57 28.62 -28.64 -0.28
N ASN A 58 29.46 -29.23 0.58
CA ASN A 58 29.23 -29.37 2.02
C ASN A 58 30.02 -28.36 2.88
N ALA A 59 30.48 -27.24 2.30
CA ALA A 59 31.25 -26.23 2.99
C ALA A 59 30.51 -25.70 4.22
N LYS A 60 31.22 -25.58 5.34
CA LYS A 60 30.70 -25.06 6.60
C LYS A 60 30.66 -23.54 6.56
N ILE A 61 29.52 -22.97 6.87
CA ILE A 61 29.36 -21.50 7.00
C ILE A 61 29.25 -21.16 8.48
N ASP A 62 30.19 -20.38 8.98
CA ASP A 62 30.18 -19.84 10.35
C ASP A 62 29.90 -18.34 10.26
N ILE A 63 28.81 -17.89 10.89
CA ILE A 63 28.44 -16.47 10.98
C ILE A 63 28.62 -16.05 12.44
N SER A 64 29.48 -15.05 12.67
CA SER A 64 29.68 -14.44 13.98
C SER A 64 29.36 -12.94 13.89
N VAL A 65 28.60 -12.44 14.84
CA VAL A 65 28.20 -11.04 14.92
C VAL A 65 28.46 -10.55 16.34
N ASP A 66 29.32 -9.55 16.46
CA ASP A 66 29.41 -8.73 17.67
C ASP A 66 28.58 -7.47 17.41
N PRO A 67 27.43 -7.28 18.05
CA PRO A 67 26.55 -6.16 17.77
C PRO A 67 27.11 -4.81 18.24
N GLY A 68 28.12 -4.79 19.09
CA GLY A 68 28.63 -3.56 19.68
C GLY A 68 27.61 -2.79 20.54
N PRO A 69 27.96 -1.60 21.03
CA PRO A 69 27.09 -0.76 21.83
C PRO A 69 25.97 -0.13 20.99
N GLN A 70 24.89 0.31 21.64
CA GLN A 70 23.85 1.14 21.05
C GLN A 70 24.31 2.60 21.02
N PHE A 71 24.07 3.29 19.90
CA PHE A 71 24.35 4.71 19.72
C PHE A 71 23.10 5.54 20.00
N LEU A 72 23.29 6.69 20.61
CA LEU A 72 22.24 7.68 20.85
C LEU A 72 22.46 8.87 19.92
N PHE A 73 21.38 9.54 19.51
CA PHE A 73 21.52 10.80 18.82
C PHE A 73 22.19 11.84 19.71
N SER A 74 23.33 12.39 19.29
CA SER A 74 23.97 13.56 19.92
C SER A 74 23.37 14.85 19.39
N ARG A 75 23.08 14.89 18.09
CA ARG A 75 22.46 16.01 17.39
C ARG A 75 21.53 15.49 16.29
N THR A 76 20.39 16.16 16.17
CA THR A 76 19.44 15.95 15.07
C THR A 76 19.02 17.31 14.53
N ALA A 77 19.15 17.53 13.24
CA ALA A 77 18.73 18.75 12.61
C ALA A 77 18.10 18.48 11.24
N ILE A 78 17.05 19.22 10.90
CA ILE A 78 16.47 19.23 9.59
C ILE A 78 16.41 20.67 9.13
N SER A 79 17.16 21.00 8.06
CA SER A 79 17.13 22.33 7.45
C SER A 79 15.93 22.45 6.50
N ASN A 80 15.36 23.66 6.42
CA ASN A 80 14.16 23.95 5.63
C ASN A 80 12.95 23.07 6.03
N ILE A 81 12.73 22.90 7.33
CA ILE A 81 11.53 22.23 7.83
C ILE A 81 10.28 23.06 7.51
N ALA A 82 9.18 22.40 7.20
CA ALA A 82 7.92 23.07 6.89
C ALA A 82 7.38 23.84 8.11
N PRO A 83 6.82 25.06 7.92
CA PRO A 83 6.16 25.78 9.00
C PRO A 83 4.90 25.01 9.44
N PRO A 84 4.38 25.29 10.65
CA PRO A 84 3.12 24.71 11.08
C PRO A 84 2.01 24.98 10.06
N PRO A 85 1.20 23.98 9.68
CA PRO A 85 0.14 24.17 8.70
C PRO A 85 -0.98 25.07 9.25
N VAL A 86 -1.62 25.80 8.34
CA VAL A 86 -2.79 26.62 8.67
C VAL A 86 -4.02 25.73 8.91
N ASP A 87 -4.23 24.72 8.06
CA ASP A 87 -5.29 23.73 8.25
C ASP A 87 -4.79 22.61 9.19
N LYS A 88 -5.57 22.34 10.24
CA LYS A 88 -5.23 21.29 11.20
C LYS A 88 -5.24 19.89 10.59
N ARG A 89 -5.93 19.68 9.46
CA ARG A 89 -5.96 18.40 8.73
C ARG A 89 -4.62 18.07 8.11
N ASP A 90 -3.85 19.08 7.73
CA ASP A 90 -2.53 18.94 7.10
C ASP A 90 -1.41 18.68 8.12
N LYS A 91 -1.78 18.56 9.42
CA LYS A 91 -0.81 18.32 10.49
C LYS A 91 -0.20 16.94 10.35
N VAL A 92 1.10 16.90 10.12
CA VAL A 92 1.92 15.69 10.13
C VAL A 92 2.60 15.55 11.49
N GLN A 93 2.86 14.31 11.93
CA GLN A 93 3.68 14.04 13.11
C GLN A 93 5.05 14.69 12.95
N SER A 94 5.56 15.35 14.01
CA SER A 94 6.90 15.94 13.92
C SER A 94 7.99 14.85 13.95
N PRO A 95 9.15 15.12 13.32
CA PRO A 95 10.31 14.22 13.41
C PRO A 95 10.73 13.91 14.85
N GLU A 96 10.67 14.89 15.75
CA GLU A 96 11.01 14.72 17.17
C GLU A 96 10.03 13.79 17.88
N GLU A 97 8.73 13.98 17.66
CA GLU A 97 7.66 13.08 18.18
C GLU A 97 7.83 11.63 17.64
N ALA A 98 8.46 11.49 16.49
CA ALA A 98 8.76 10.19 15.86
C ALA A 98 10.06 9.54 16.39
N GLY A 99 10.75 10.20 17.34
CA GLY A 99 11.97 9.71 17.97
C GLY A 99 13.27 10.26 17.35
N PHE A 100 13.20 11.17 16.38
CA PHE A 100 14.38 11.84 15.83
C PHE A 100 14.75 13.04 16.70
N ALA A 101 15.32 12.74 17.87
CA ALA A 101 15.68 13.73 18.89
C ALA A 101 16.94 13.32 19.63
N PRO A 102 17.76 14.28 20.12
CA PRO A 102 18.92 13.98 20.93
C PRO A 102 18.59 13.11 22.14
N GLY A 103 19.47 12.16 22.46
CA GLY A 103 19.31 11.21 23.56
C GLY A 103 18.44 9.98 23.23
N GLN A 104 17.74 9.97 22.10
CA GLN A 104 17.03 8.78 21.62
C GLN A 104 17.99 7.81 20.92
N VAL A 105 17.59 6.52 20.86
CA VAL A 105 18.38 5.51 20.14
C VAL A 105 18.45 5.86 18.66
N ALA A 106 19.66 5.97 18.13
CA ALA A 106 19.93 6.40 16.75
C ALA A 106 19.67 5.27 15.74
N ARG A 107 18.42 4.86 15.56
CA ARG A 107 18.03 3.85 14.58
C ARG A 107 17.99 4.45 13.19
N SER A 108 18.58 3.77 12.20
CA SER A 108 18.52 4.22 10.79
C SER A 108 17.08 4.39 10.29
N GLY A 109 16.16 3.51 10.73
CA GLY A 109 14.73 3.63 10.43
C GLY A 109 14.07 4.90 10.97
N THR A 110 14.58 5.44 12.09
CA THR A 110 14.10 6.71 12.66
C THR A 110 14.49 7.88 11.79
N ILE A 111 15.73 7.90 11.24
CA ILE A 111 16.20 8.93 10.31
C ILE A 111 15.31 8.94 9.06
N LEU A 112 15.16 7.78 8.39
CA LEU A 112 14.32 7.64 7.20
C LEU A 112 12.85 8.01 7.47
N LYS A 113 12.34 7.74 8.67
CA LYS A 113 10.99 8.16 9.07
C LYS A 113 10.91 9.67 9.22
N ALA A 114 11.91 10.29 9.85
CA ALA A 114 11.98 11.74 10.04
C ALA A 114 12.00 12.48 8.69
N GLU A 115 12.79 11.99 7.74
CA GLU A 115 12.86 12.52 6.38
C GLU A 115 11.49 12.46 5.68
N ARG A 116 10.84 11.29 5.72
CA ARG A 116 9.50 11.14 5.12
C ARG A 116 8.48 12.07 5.74
N LEU A 117 8.48 12.22 7.07
CA LEU A 117 7.57 13.13 7.78
C LEU A 117 7.84 14.58 7.42
N ALA A 118 9.10 14.98 7.32
CA ALA A 118 9.47 16.35 6.97
C ALA A 118 9.14 16.70 5.50
N VAL A 119 9.32 15.76 4.57
CA VAL A 119 8.88 15.89 3.18
C VAL A 119 7.36 15.95 3.11
N GLU A 120 6.66 15.05 3.83
CA GLU A 120 5.19 15.03 3.86
C GLU A 120 4.60 16.33 4.40
N ALA A 121 5.21 16.93 5.42
CA ALA A 121 4.78 18.22 5.96
C ALA A 121 4.81 19.35 4.92
N TRP A 122 5.76 19.35 3.99
CA TRP A 122 5.78 20.25 2.85
C TRP A 122 4.74 19.89 1.79
N ARG A 123 4.58 18.59 1.49
CA ARG A 123 3.61 18.12 0.49
C ARG A 123 2.18 18.48 0.89
N GLN A 124 1.84 18.34 2.17
CA GLN A 124 0.55 18.75 2.73
C GLN A 124 0.25 20.24 2.59
N GLN A 125 1.27 21.07 2.35
CA GLN A 125 1.15 22.51 2.13
C GLN A 125 1.32 22.93 0.65
N GLY A 126 1.10 21.98 -0.28
CA GLY A 126 1.09 22.25 -1.71
C GLY A 126 2.44 22.09 -2.41
N TYR A 127 3.51 21.71 -1.71
CA TYR A 127 4.85 21.54 -2.30
C TYR A 127 5.08 20.10 -2.78
N ALA A 128 4.40 19.74 -3.86
CA ALA A 128 4.34 18.37 -4.37
C ALA A 128 5.72 17.71 -4.62
N LYS A 129 6.74 18.49 -4.94
CA LYS A 129 8.10 18.02 -5.29
C LYS A 129 9.11 18.23 -4.18
N ALA A 130 8.64 18.42 -2.93
CA ALA A 130 9.53 18.45 -1.78
C ALA A 130 10.35 17.17 -1.67
N LYS A 131 11.64 17.29 -1.40
CA LYS A 131 12.57 16.16 -1.37
C LYS A 131 13.72 16.41 -0.41
N VAL A 132 14.35 15.32 0.02
CA VAL A 132 15.67 15.36 0.67
C VAL A 132 16.72 15.65 -0.38
N THR A 133 17.63 16.59 -0.07
CA THR A 133 18.74 17.01 -0.95
C THR A 133 20.11 16.68 -0.39
N GLY A 134 20.20 16.37 0.90
CA GLY A 134 21.44 15.99 1.55
C GLY A 134 21.20 15.36 2.91
N GLU A 135 22.08 14.44 3.24
CA GLU A 135 22.18 13.78 4.53
C GLU A 135 23.64 13.85 4.97
N ASP A 136 23.88 14.33 6.19
CA ASP A 136 25.20 14.28 6.82
C ASP A 136 25.04 13.52 8.16
N ILE A 137 25.54 12.27 8.16
CA ILE A 137 25.39 11.35 9.29
C ILE A 137 26.77 10.97 9.77
N VAL A 138 27.12 11.42 10.98
CA VAL A 138 28.43 11.21 11.60
C VAL A 138 28.30 10.37 12.87
N ALA A 139 28.94 9.20 12.89
CA ALA A 139 29.03 8.33 14.05
C ALA A 139 30.33 8.62 14.82
N ASP A 140 30.19 8.96 16.10
CA ASP A 140 31.30 9.02 17.05
C ASP A 140 31.35 7.70 17.84
N HIS A 141 32.37 6.90 17.56
CA HIS A 141 32.54 5.58 18.16
C HIS A 141 33.04 5.65 19.60
N ASP A 142 33.80 6.71 19.98
CA ASP A 142 34.30 6.87 21.35
C ASP A 142 33.16 7.23 22.28
N GLY A 143 32.25 8.11 21.83
CA GLY A 143 31.09 8.52 22.59
C GLY A 143 29.86 7.63 22.43
N ASN A 144 29.86 6.68 21.49
CA ASN A 144 28.71 5.90 21.06
C ASN A 144 27.52 6.81 20.70
N THR A 145 27.79 7.86 19.93
CA THR A 145 26.77 8.83 19.51
C THR A 145 26.72 9.02 18.01
N LEU A 146 25.56 9.51 17.53
CA LEU A 146 25.31 9.80 16.12
C LEU A 146 24.78 11.22 15.97
N ALA A 147 25.43 12.02 15.16
CA ALA A 147 24.91 13.28 14.67
C ALA A 147 24.25 13.03 13.30
N ALA A 148 23.04 13.57 13.10
CA ALA A 148 22.31 13.43 11.85
C ALA A 148 21.70 14.77 11.43
N ASP A 149 22.18 15.29 10.30
CA ASP A 149 21.73 16.53 9.69
C ASP A 149 21.10 16.21 8.32
N VAL A 150 19.84 16.58 8.13
CA VAL A 150 19.09 16.37 6.90
C VAL A 150 18.78 17.71 6.25
N SER A 151 18.95 17.82 4.95
CA SER A 151 18.65 19.02 4.16
C SER A 151 17.48 18.75 3.22
N LEU A 152 16.50 19.65 3.21
CA LEU A 152 15.31 19.57 2.37
C LEU A 152 15.30 20.70 1.33
N ASP A 153 14.75 20.39 0.16
CA ASP A 153 14.30 21.36 -0.82
C ASP A 153 12.79 21.23 -0.99
N PRO A 154 12.00 22.21 -0.57
CA PRO A 154 10.55 22.18 -0.77
C PRO A 154 10.14 22.34 -2.24
N GLY A 155 11.00 22.92 -3.07
CA GLY A 155 10.66 23.28 -4.43
C GLY A 155 9.63 24.42 -4.53
N ARG A 156 8.73 24.32 -5.52
CA ARG A 156 7.64 25.27 -5.75
C ARG A 156 6.31 24.70 -5.32
N LYS A 157 5.38 25.56 -4.93
CA LYS A 157 3.96 25.20 -4.80
C LYS A 157 3.41 24.73 -6.14
N ALA A 158 2.55 23.74 -6.11
CA ALA A 158 1.88 23.18 -7.27
C ALA A 158 0.36 23.25 -7.13
N HIS A 159 -0.32 23.27 -8.25
CA HIS A 159 -1.74 22.97 -8.37
C HIS A 159 -1.93 21.82 -9.37
N TYR A 160 -3.05 21.11 -9.24
CA TYR A 160 -3.32 20.02 -10.18
C TYR A 160 -3.41 20.52 -11.61
N GLY A 161 -2.71 19.83 -12.51
CA GLY A 161 -2.90 19.92 -13.94
C GLY A 161 -3.98 18.94 -14.43
N PRO A 162 -4.05 18.66 -15.73
CA PRO A 162 -4.95 17.66 -16.27
C PRO A 162 -4.61 16.27 -15.76
N VAL A 163 -5.65 15.43 -15.58
CA VAL A 163 -5.50 14.02 -15.23
C VAL A 163 -5.66 13.19 -16.50
N SER A 164 -4.57 12.54 -16.94
CA SER A 164 -4.58 11.59 -18.04
C SER A 164 -4.78 10.18 -17.50
N VAL A 165 -5.67 9.40 -18.15
CA VAL A 165 -5.96 8.01 -17.74
C VAL A 165 -5.45 7.05 -18.81
N VAL A 166 -4.66 6.06 -18.37
CA VAL A 166 -4.02 5.06 -19.23
C VAL A 166 -4.39 3.66 -18.76
N GLY A 167 -4.64 2.73 -19.70
CA GLY A 167 -4.91 1.33 -19.41
C GLY A 167 -6.39 0.98 -19.31
N THR A 168 -7.30 1.90 -19.65
CA THR A 168 -8.72 1.58 -19.82
C THR A 168 -8.95 0.76 -21.09
N ALA A 169 -9.83 -0.24 -21.01
CA ALA A 169 -10.24 -1.07 -22.15
C ALA A 169 -11.74 -0.90 -22.45
N ARG A 170 -12.56 -0.72 -21.44
CA ARG A 170 -14.02 -0.59 -21.52
C ARG A 170 -14.55 0.61 -20.75
N MET A 171 -13.77 1.16 -19.84
CA MET A 171 -14.12 2.36 -19.10
C MET A 171 -13.91 3.60 -19.97
N ASP A 172 -14.81 4.55 -19.86
CA ASP A 172 -14.64 5.90 -20.39
C ASP A 172 -13.51 6.62 -19.62
N PRO A 173 -12.35 6.92 -20.26
CA PRO A 173 -11.22 7.54 -19.57
C PRO A 173 -11.52 8.94 -19.03
N GLN A 174 -12.41 9.69 -19.72
CA GLN A 174 -12.80 11.03 -19.25
C GLN A 174 -13.65 10.93 -17.99
N PHE A 175 -14.55 9.93 -17.94
CA PHE A 175 -15.32 9.67 -16.73
C PHE A 175 -14.42 9.21 -15.56
N VAL A 176 -13.43 8.36 -15.82
CA VAL A 176 -12.46 7.93 -14.80
C VAL A 176 -11.66 9.12 -14.28
N ALA A 177 -11.17 10.00 -15.16
CA ALA A 177 -10.48 11.22 -14.77
C ALA A 177 -11.37 12.12 -13.88
N TRP A 178 -12.63 12.33 -14.28
CA TRP A 178 -13.59 13.10 -13.50
C TRP A 178 -13.88 12.47 -12.13
N MET A 179 -13.97 11.13 -12.06
CA MET A 179 -14.20 10.39 -10.81
C MET A 179 -13.04 10.54 -9.80
N THR A 180 -11.85 10.94 -10.22
CA THR A 180 -10.77 11.26 -9.28
C THR A 180 -11.15 12.42 -8.36
N GLY A 181 -11.93 13.37 -8.85
CA GLY A 181 -12.28 14.60 -8.18
C GLY A 181 -11.13 15.61 -8.10
N LEU A 182 -9.99 15.31 -8.74
CA LEU A 182 -8.87 16.25 -8.86
C LEU A 182 -9.23 17.30 -9.91
N LYS A 183 -9.26 18.56 -9.49
CA LYS A 183 -9.67 19.65 -10.39
C LYS A 183 -8.44 20.44 -10.83
N PRO A 184 -8.21 20.63 -12.14
CA PRO A 184 -7.16 21.51 -12.62
C PRO A 184 -7.24 22.90 -11.95
N GLY A 185 -6.09 23.42 -11.50
CA GLY A 185 -5.98 24.70 -10.80
C GLY A 185 -6.21 24.64 -9.29
N GLN A 186 -6.71 23.54 -8.73
CA GLN A 186 -6.79 23.34 -7.27
C GLN A 186 -5.38 23.10 -6.70
N GLU A 187 -5.07 23.69 -5.55
CA GLU A 187 -3.79 23.48 -4.86
C GLU A 187 -3.56 21.97 -4.64
N TYR A 188 -2.34 21.53 -4.85
CA TYR A 188 -1.95 20.14 -4.62
C TYR A 188 -2.10 19.76 -3.15
N ASP A 189 -2.74 18.65 -2.89
CA ASP A 189 -2.92 18.03 -1.57
C ASP A 189 -2.83 16.49 -1.73
N PRO A 190 -1.86 15.81 -1.10
CA PRO A 190 -1.73 14.36 -1.21
C PRO A 190 -2.98 13.60 -0.70
N ASP A 191 -3.73 14.18 0.22
CA ASP A 191 -4.98 13.60 0.72
C ASP A 191 -6.06 13.52 -0.36
N ASP A 192 -6.07 14.43 -1.33
CA ASP A 192 -7.00 14.37 -2.45
C ASP A 192 -6.72 13.19 -3.38
N ILE A 193 -5.43 12.81 -3.52
CA ILE A 193 -5.04 11.61 -4.26
C ILE A 193 -5.55 10.35 -3.54
N GLU A 194 -5.44 10.30 -2.21
CA GLU A 194 -5.98 9.19 -1.42
C GLU A 194 -7.51 9.13 -1.48
N LYS A 195 -8.20 10.27 -1.46
CA LYS A 195 -9.65 10.34 -1.70
C LYS A 195 -10.00 9.83 -3.11
N ALA A 196 -9.23 10.23 -4.13
CA ALA A 196 -9.40 9.76 -5.50
C ALA A 196 -9.26 8.23 -5.61
N LYS A 197 -8.24 7.65 -4.97
CA LYS A 197 -8.05 6.19 -4.89
C LYS A 197 -9.25 5.50 -4.24
N LYS A 198 -9.78 6.04 -3.14
CA LYS A 198 -10.97 5.50 -2.46
C LYS A 198 -12.22 5.57 -3.35
N ARG A 199 -12.45 6.69 -4.06
CA ARG A 199 -13.58 6.85 -5.00
C ARG A 199 -13.53 5.81 -6.11
N LEU A 200 -12.39 5.69 -6.78
CA LEU A 200 -12.20 4.72 -7.85
C LEU A 200 -12.27 3.28 -7.33
N GLY A 201 -11.78 3.02 -6.11
CA GLY A 201 -11.86 1.71 -5.45
C GLY A 201 -13.29 1.24 -5.22
N ARG A 202 -14.22 2.15 -4.84
CA ARG A 202 -15.65 1.84 -4.65
C ARG A 202 -16.33 1.30 -5.91
N MET A 203 -15.85 1.70 -7.08
CA MET A 203 -16.40 1.23 -8.35
C MET A 203 -16.15 -0.27 -8.58
N GLU A 204 -15.15 -0.86 -7.91
CA GLU A 204 -14.74 -2.27 -8.03
C GLU A 204 -14.36 -2.71 -9.46
N VAL A 205 -14.17 -1.77 -10.39
CA VAL A 205 -13.85 -2.03 -11.79
C VAL A 205 -12.35 -2.30 -11.98
N PHE A 206 -11.52 -1.70 -11.15
CA PHE A 206 -10.06 -1.79 -11.29
C PHE A 206 -9.46 -2.84 -10.34
N ARG A 207 -8.47 -3.59 -10.83
CA ARG A 207 -7.65 -4.51 -10.03
C ARG A 207 -6.36 -3.85 -9.52
N ALA A 208 -5.87 -2.86 -10.25
CA ALA A 208 -4.73 -2.03 -9.88
C ALA A 208 -4.95 -0.59 -10.35
N MET A 209 -4.46 0.35 -9.57
CA MET A 209 -4.49 1.78 -9.85
C MET A 209 -3.20 2.40 -9.31
N ASN A 210 -2.54 3.21 -10.12
CA ASN A 210 -1.35 3.94 -9.72
C ASN A 210 -1.43 5.38 -10.23
N PHE A 211 -1.29 6.34 -9.31
CA PHE A 211 -1.16 7.76 -9.67
C PHE A 211 0.31 8.11 -9.80
N GLU A 212 0.65 8.70 -10.91
CA GLU A 212 1.98 9.22 -11.20
C GLU A 212 1.89 10.72 -11.41
N GLU A 213 2.66 11.46 -10.65
CA GLU A 213 2.84 12.89 -10.81
C GLU A 213 3.87 13.14 -11.93
N ALA A 214 3.64 14.12 -12.79
CA ALA A 214 4.66 14.55 -13.74
C ALA A 214 6.00 14.82 -13.03
N GLU A 215 7.11 14.56 -13.70
CA GLU A 215 8.44 14.71 -13.11
C GLU A 215 8.72 16.14 -12.64
N LYS A 216 8.21 17.11 -13.37
CA LYS A 216 8.39 18.54 -13.08
C LYS A 216 7.05 19.26 -13.01
N ILE A 217 7.02 20.32 -12.21
CA ILE A 217 5.94 21.30 -12.20
C ILE A 217 6.12 22.22 -13.41
N GLU A 218 5.08 22.38 -14.20
CA GLU A 218 5.07 23.24 -15.39
C GLU A 218 5.31 24.72 -15.04
N ALA A 219 5.63 25.52 -16.04
CA ALA A 219 5.95 26.95 -15.84
C ALA A 219 4.81 27.73 -15.16
N ASP A 220 3.57 27.39 -15.45
CA ASP A 220 2.37 27.98 -14.85
C ASP A 220 2.07 27.48 -13.43
N GLY A 221 2.86 26.53 -12.90
CA GLY A 221 2.65 25.91 -11.58
C GLY A 221 1.77 24.66 -11.61
N SER A 222 1.25 24.26 -12.77
CA SER A 222 0.45 23.03 -12.89
C SER A 222 1.32 21.77 -12.79
N LEU A 223 0.75 20.74 -12.17
CA LEU A 223 1.34 19.41 -12.04
C LEU A 223 0.41 18.40 -12.74
N PRO A 224 0.69 18.02 -13.99
CA PRO A 224 -0.05 16.98 -14.68
C PRO A 224 0.02 15.65 -13.92
N MET A 225 -1.10 14.93 -13.92
CA MET A 225 -1.20 13.62 -13.26
C MET A 225 -1.50 12.54 -14.29
N THR A 226 -0.86 11.38 -14.16
CA THR A 226 -1.20 10.19 -14.93
C THR A 226 -1.76 9.13 -14.01
N LEU A 227 -2.96 8.66 -14.32
CA LEU A 227 -3.59 7.55 -13.62
C LEU A 227 -3.49 6.29 -14.48
N ASN A 228 -2.62 5.38 -14.09
CA ASN A 228 -2.49 4.07 -14.70
C ASN A 228 -3.48 3.11 -14.04
N VAL A 229 -4.36 2.51 -14.84
CA VAL A 229 -5.39 1.59 -14.34
C VAL A 229 -5.32 0.24 -15.03
N GLN A 230 -5.79 -0.79 -14.33
CA GLN A 230 -5.96 -2.11 -14.88
C GLN A 230 -7.36 -2.63 -14.54
N GLU A 231 -8.18 -2.84 -15.57
CA GLU A 231 -9.55 -3.28 -15.40
C GLU A 231 -9.65 -4.75 -14.96
N ARG A 232 -10.66 -5.04 -14.14
CA ARG A 232 -11.10 -6.41 -13.82
C ARG A 232 -11.94 -6.98 -14.94
N LYS A 233 -12.10 -8.30 -14.98
CA LYS A 233 -13.11 -8.95 -15.84
C LYS A 233 -14.49 -8.39 -15.50
N PRO A 234 -15.32 -8.02 -16.48
CA PRO A 234 -16.59 -7.32 -16.22
C PRO A 234 -17.61 -8.21 -15.51
N ARG A 235 -17.59 -9.51 -15.74
CA ARG A 235 -18.53 -10.46 -15.16
C ARG A 235 -17.92 -11.17 -13.95
N ARG A 236 -18.73 -11.37 -12.92
CA ARG A 236 -18.39 -12.15 -11.74
C ARG A 236 -19.56 -13.05 -11.37
N PHE A 237 -19.24 -14.28 -11.00
CA PHE A 237 -20.16 -15.26 -10.44
C PHE A 237 -19.69 -15.58 -9.03
N GLY A 238 -20.61 -15.90 -8.15
CA GLY A 238 -20.32 -16.44 -6.84
C GLY A 238 -21.40 -17.43 -6.44
N PHE A 239 -20.98 -18.45 -5.71
CA PHE A 239 -21.86 -19.48 -5.15
C PHE A 239 -21.49 -19.66 -3.68
N GLY A 240 -22.49 -19.94 -2.85
CA GLY A 240 -22.32 -20.24 -1.45
C GLY A 240 -23.31 -21.31 -1.02
N ALA A 241 -22.96 -22.08 -0.01
CA ALA A 241 -23.82 -23.02 0.66
C ALA A 241 -23.77 -22.76 2.16
N GLU A 242 -24.91 -22.87 2.83
CA GLU A 242 -25.05 -22.72 4.27
C GLU A 242 -25.87 -23.88 4.82
N TYR A 243 -25.61 -24.25 6.06
CA TYR A 243 -26.39 -25.23 6.78
C TYR A 243 -26.70 -24.72 8.19
N SER A 244 -27.95 -24.79 8.55
CA SER A 244 -28.44 -24.50 9.90
C SER A 244 -29.25 -25.70 10.39
N THR A 245 -29.12 -26.04 11.67
CA THR A 245 -29.90 -27.11 12.29
C THR A 245 -31.41 -26.77 12.39
N LEU A 246 -31.74 -25.49 12.34
CA LEU A 246 -33.13 -25.00 12.40
C LEU A 246 -33.70 -24.85 10.98
N ASP A 247 -32.97 -24.16 10.09
CA ASP A 247 -33.45 -23.78 8.76
C ASP A 247 -33.06 -24.78 7.65
N GLY A 248 -32.29 -25.83 8.01
CA GLY A 248 -31.80 -26.79 7.04
C GLY A 248 -30.68 -26.26 6.12
N PHE A 249 -30.61 -26.82 4.90
CA PHE A 249 -29.63 -26.49 3.92
C PHE A 249 -30.06 -25.32 3.01
N GLY A 250 -29.14 -24.42 2.71
CA GLY A 250 -29.37 -23.29 1.82
C GLY A 250 -28.26 -23.15 0.78
N VAL A 251 -28.65 -22.71 -0.41
CA VAL A 251 -27.73 -22.40 -1.52
C VAL A 251 -27.96 -20.97 -1.97
N THR A 252 -26.88 -20.25 -2.20
CA THR A 252 -26.90 -18.90 -2.75
C THR A 252 -26.07 -18.83 -4.03
N GLY A 253 -26.51 -18.00 -4.96
CA GLY A 253 -25.73 -17.71 -6.15
C GLY A 253 -25.95 -16.27 -6.58
N TYR A 254 -24.92 -15.66 -7.20
CA TYR A 254 -25.09 -14.36 -7.82
C TYR A 254 -24.34 -14.28 -9.14
N TRP A 255 -24.87 -13.42 -9.98
CA TRP A 255 -24.21 -12.92 -11.18
C TRP A 255 -24.12 -11.39 -11.11
N MET A 256 -22.98 -10.85 -11.54
CA MET A 256 -22.74 -9.41 -11.51
C MET A 256 -21.99 -8.97 -12.77
N HIS A 257 -22.40 -7.84 -13.34
CA HIS A 257 -21.65 -7.10 -14.35
C HIS A 257 -21.19 -5.76 -13.79
N ARG A 258 -19.88 -5.46 -13.86
CA ARG A 258 -19.25 -4.31 -13.18
C ARG A 258 -19.19 -3.02 -13.97
N ASN A 259 -19.38 -3.08 -15.27
CA ASN A 259 -19.24 -1.91 -16.15
C ASN A 259 -20.19 -2.10 -17.33
N LEU A 260 -21.47 -1.81 -17.09
CA LEU A 260 -22.52 -2.14 -18.05
C LEU A 260 -22.47 -1.22 -19.27
N PHE A 261 -22.25 0.09 -19.05
CA PHE A 261 -22.31 1.13 -20.08
C PHE A 261 -21.01 1.93 -20.22
N GLY A 262 -19.91 1.54 -19.55
CA GLY A 262 -18.60 2.19 -19.68
C GLY A 262 -18.27 3.18 -18.57
N ARG A 263 -19.16 3.40 -17.61
CA ARG A 263 -18.96 4.33 -16.48
C ARG A 263 -19.03 3.64 -15.13
N GLY A 264 -18.72 2.33 -15.09
CA GLY A 264 -18.67 1.55 -13.87
C GLY A 264 -20.04 1.18 -13.29
N GLU A 265 -21.10 1.26 -14.12
CA GLU A 265 -22.43 0.83 -13.69
C GLU A 265 -22.41 -0.65 -13.37
N ARG A 266 -22.93 -1.00 -12.21
CA ARG A 266 -22.96 -2.37 -11.70
C ARG A 266 -24.39 -2.89 -11.69
N LEU A 267 -24.61 -4.00 -12.38
CA LEU A 267 -25.85 -4.75 -12.32
C LEU A 267 -25.57 -6.09 -11.66
N ARG A 268 -26.35 -6.44 -10.65
CA ARG A 268 -26.21 -7.67 -9.90
C ARG A 268 -27.56 -8.37 -9.77
N PHE A 269 -27.55 -9.68 -9.93
CA PHE A 269 -28.67 -10.58 -9.64
C PHE A 269 -28.23 -11.57 -8.56
N ASP A 270 -29.05 -11.73 -7.55
CA ASP A 270 -28.86 -12.67 -6.44
C ASP A 270 -30.03 -13.66 -6.43
N ALA A 271 -29.72 -14.93 -6.16
CA ALA A 271 -30.72 -15.97 -5.94
C ALA A 271 -30.32 -16.78 -4.71
N LYS A 272 -31.31 -17.05 -3.84
CA LYS A 272 -31.13 -17.90 -2.66
C LYS A 272 -32.30 -18.87 -2.57
N VAL A 273 -31.98 -20.13 -2.27
CA VAL A 273 -32.93 -21.17 -1.88
C VAL A 273 -32.50 -21.65 -0.52
N SER A 274 -33.41 -21.68 0.47
CA SER A 274 -33.14 -22.17 1.83
C SER A 274 -34.35 -22.93 2.37
N GLY A 275 -34.18 -23.60 3.50
CA GLY A 275 -35.23 -24.41 4.11
C GLY A 275 -35.24 -25.87 3.65
N VAL A 276 -34.17 -26.35 3.00
CA VAL A 276 -34.09 -27.73 2.55
C VAL A 276 -33.72 -28.64 3.72
N GLY A 277 -34.65 -29.51 4.15
CA GLY A 277 -34.42 -30.47 5.24
C GLY A 277 -34.31 -29.84 6.62
N GLY A 278 -35.03 -28.75 6.89
CA GLY A 278 -35.11 -28.11 8.21
C GLY A 278 -35.84 -28.98 9.25
N SER A 279 -35.63 -28.64 10.53
CA SER A 279 -36.03 -29.49 11.67
C SER A 279 -37.53 -29.65 11.89
N GLN A 280 -38.37 -28.79 11.31
CA GLN A 280 -39.81 -28.84 11.57
C GLN A 280 -40.55 -29.89 10.73
N ASP A 281 -40.15 -30.18 9.50
CA ASP A 281 -40.80 -31.17 8.66
C ASP A 281 -39.85 -32.14 7.93
N ASN A 282 -38.56 -31.98 8.06
CA ASN A 282 -37.54 -32.76 7.32
C ASN A 282 -37.88 -32.92 5.83
N SER A 283 -38.53 -31.90 5.28
CA SER A 283 -39.14 -31.97 3.96
C SER A 283 -38.14 -31.56 2.88
N PHE A 284 -38.02 -32.41 1.88
CA PHE A 284 -37.33 -32.08 0.63
C PHE A 284 -38.31 -31.61 -0.46
N ASP A 285 -39.57 -31.31 -0.09
CA ASP A 285 -40.57 -30.77 -1.02
C ASP A 285 -40.21 -29.30 -1.37
N PRO A 286 -39.98 -28.98 -2.65
CA PRO A 286 -39.73 -27.61 -3.11
C PRO A 286 -40.83 -26.60 -2.74
N ALA A 287 -42.05 -27.08 -2.47
CA ALA A 287 -43.15 -26.23 -2.01
C ALA A 287 -42.89 -25.58 -0.65
N ASN A 288 -42.07 -26.21 0.19
CA ASN A 288 -41.70 -25.77 1.54
C ASN A 288 -40.41 -24.94 1.60
N PHE A 289 -39.76 -24.71 0.47
CA PHE A 289 -38.52 -23.92 0.42
C PHE A 289 -38.80 -22.42 0.43
N THR A 290 -37.91 -21.67 1.06
CA THR A 290 -37.86 -20.22 0.94
C THR A 290 -37.01 -19.84 -0.28
N TYR A 291 -37.58 -19.04 -1.16
CA TYR A 291 -36.93 -18.51 -2.36
C TYR A 291 -36.74 -17.02 -2.20
N THR A 292 -35.52 -16.52 -2.43
CA THR A 292 -35.24 -15.10 -2.48
C THR A 292 -34.57 -14.78 -3.81
N LEU A 293 -35.09 -13.79 -4.51
CA LEU A 293 -34.51 -13.22 -5.73
C LEU A 293 -34.26 -11.74 -5.49
N GLY A 294 -33.05 -11.27 -5.79
CA GLY A 294 -32.68 -9.89 -5.67
C GLY A 294 -32.05 -9.37 -6.96
N THR A 295 -32.28 -8.11 -7.25
CA THR A 295 -31.54 -7.39 -8.29
C THR A 295 -31.15 -6.03 -7.76
N SER A 296 -29.93 -5.60 -8.08
CA SER A 296 -29.47 -4.25 -7.74
C SER A 296 -28.72 -3.63 -8.91
N PHE A 297 -28.97 -2.34 -9.12
CA PHE A 297 -28.27 -1.50 -10.07
C PHE A 297 -27.61 -0.35 -9.31
N THR A 298 -26.30 -0.18 -9.53
CA THR A 298 -25.53 0.93 -8.97
C THR A 298 -24.90 1.72 -10.11
N LYS A 299 -25.11 3.04 -10.12
CA LYS A 299 -24.46 3.97 -11.02
C LYS A 299 -23.58 4.90 -10.20
N PRO A 300 -22.24 4.77 -10.27
CA PRO A 300 -21.33 5.66 -9.55
C PRO A 300 -21.27 7.04 -10.20
N GLY A 301 -20.97 8.05 -9.40
CA GLY A 301 -20.72 9.40 -9.90
C GLY A 301 -21.96 10.06 -10.54
N VAL A 302 -23.04 10.18 -9.80
CA VAL A 302 -24.21 10.94 -10.24
C VAL A 302 -24.13 12.34 -9.63
N TYR A 303 -24.01 13.37 -10.46
CA TYR A 303 -23.81 14.79 -10.11
C TYR A 303 -22.43 15.10 -9.51
N THR A 304 -21.89 14.27 -8.63
CA THR A 304 -20.56 14.43 -8.03
C THR A 304 -19.83 13.09 -7.99
N PRO A 305 -18.49 13.07 -7.95
CA PRO A 305 -17.73 11.83 -7.80
C PRO A 305 -18.04 11.04 -6.51
N ASP A 306 -18.64 11.69 -5.52
CA ASP A 306 -18.94 11.10 -4.22
C ASP A 306 -20.38 10.60 -4.08
N THR A 307 -21.23 10.80 -5.11
CA THR A 307 -22.65 10.43 -5.09
C THR A 307 -22.91 9.25 -6.00
N ASP A 308 -23.43 8.17 -5.47
CA ASP A 308 -23.84 7.00 -6.23
C ASP A 308 -25.37 6.87 -6.22
N PHE A 309 -25.94 6.50 -7.36
CA PHE A 309 -27.35 6.09 -7.45
C PHE A 309 -27.43 4.58 -7.29
N VAL A 310 -28.30 4.15 -6.40
CA VAL A 310 -28.57 2.71 -6.15
C VAL A 310 -30.07 2.46 -6.25
N ALA A 311 -30.44 1.47 -7.06
CA ALA A 311 -31.78 0.91 -7.09
C ALA A 311 -31.71 -0.58 -6.82
N ALA A 312 -32.55 -1.08 -5.93
CA ALA A 312 -32.61 -2.49 -5.58
C ALA A 312 -34.07 -2.96 -5.53
N LEU A 313 -34.30 -4.21 -5.92
CA LEU A 313 -35.57 -4.88 -5.85
C LEU A 313 -35.33 -6.31 -5.35
N ASP A 314 -36.05 -6.68 -4.30
CA ASP A 314 -36.00 -8.01 -3.71
C ASP A 314 -37.39 -8.62 -3.69
N ALA A 315 -37.49 -9.90 -4.06
CA ALA A 315 -38.68 -10.70 -3.97
C ALA A 315 -38.41 -11.94 -3.11
N LYS A 316 -39.20 -12.16 -2.07
CA LYS A 316 -39.09 -13.32 -1.17
C LYS A 316 -40.42 -14.08 -1.14
N ARG A 317 -40.35 -15.40 -1.33
CA ARG A 317 -41.44 -16.32 -0.97
C ARG A 317 -40.98 -17.10 0.25
N GLU A 318 -41.71 -16.98 1.34
CA GLU A 318 -41.47 -17.68 2.58
C GLU A 318 -42.68 -18.53 2.93
N VAL A 319 -42.46 -19.75 3.33
CA VAL A 319 -43.50 -20.62 3.87
C VAL A 319 -43.44 -20.46 5.40
N LEU A 320 -44.51 -19.94 5.96
CA LEU A 320 -44.66 -19.77 7.42
C LEU A 320 -45.63 -20.84 7.92
N ASP A 321 -45.25 -21.53 8.98
CA ASP A 321 -46.15 -22.44 9.65
C ASP A 321 -47.31 -21.65 10.30
N ALA A 322 -48.54 -22.02 10.00
CA ALA A 322 -49.68 -21.46 10.70
C ALA A 322 -49.75 -22.08 12.10
N TYR A 323 -49.76 -21.27 13.13
CA TYR A 323 -50.01 -21.67 14.50
C TYR A 323 -51.47 -22.06 14.69
#